data_9c84f8755f8dde2b3fdc31cd7a6f6e9b
#
_entry.id   9c84f8755f8dde2b3fdc31cd7a6f6e9b
#
_cell.length_a   1.000
_cell.length_b   1.000
_cell.length_c   1.000
_cell.angle_alpha   90.00
_cell.angle_beta   90.00
_cell.angle_gamma   90.00
#
_symmetry.space_group_name_H-M   'P 1'
#
loop_
_entity.id
_entity.type
_entity.pdbx_description
1 polymer ?
#
loop_
_entity_poly.entity_id
_entity_poly.type
_entity_poly.pdbx_seq_one_letter_code
_entity_poly.pdbx_strand_id
1 'polypeptide(L)'
;MTSSELPQSHLLRSFLWLGITVTVFFILYIGQNLIIPLILAVFIWYLINVLSFAIMKLKIGGRSLPASLRYIASVIAIVAILSVFFNFITKNVSEVVRVAPEYQEKIGPMIDKVYGWLPFEESPPIKEFVNQLNFSSLLKMVAGALGSLAGNAGLISIYVVFLFLEQRSFGPKIKGMAHGNIKENEVFKIITQIDKDTRKYIGIKTLTSLTTGMLSFAIMTSVGLDFAAFWAMLIFFFNFIPTVGSILATAFPSVLALIQFEEPTKIGATIGGVVAAQVLVGNFLEPRLMGNSLNLSPLVILLSLSLWGSLWGVPGMFLCVPITVIAMIICSHFQQTRPIAVLLSGDGKIKGSS
;
A
#
# COMPACT_ATOMS: atom_id res chain seq x y z
N MET A 1 16.81 -50.79 25.85
CA MET A 1 17.73 -50.07 24.98
C MET A 1 16.93 -49.40 23.91
N THR A 2 16.44 -48.22 24.18
CA THR A 2 15.68 -47.38 23.23
C THR A 2 15.76 -45.97 23.75
N SER A 3 16.20 -45.01 22.94
CA SER A 3 15.96 -43.59 23.15
C SER A 3 17.18 -42.65 23.05
N SER A 4 17.99 -42.76 22.02
CA SER A 4 19.00 -41.72 21.75
C SER A 4 18.89 -41.05 20.35
N GLU A 5 17.82 -41.32 19.58
CA GLU A 5 17.70 -40.79 18.21
C GLU A 5 16.84 -39.52 18.08
N LEU A 6 16.20 -39.03 19.14
CA LEU A 6 15.21 -37.97 19.06
C LEU A 6 15.74 -36.52 19.00
N PRO A 7 16.89 -36.13 19.59
CA PRO A 7 17.32 -34.74 19.56
C PRO A 7 17.95 -34.29 18.22
N GLN A 8 18.65 -35.16 17.50
CA GLN A 8 19.33 -34.80 16.24
C GLN A 8 18.37 -34.50 15.09
N SER A 9 17.24 -35.21 15.02
CA SER A 9 16.25 -34.99 13.96
C SER A 9 15.54 -33.63 14.07
N HIS A 10 15.28 -33.12 15.27
CA HIS A 10 14.67 -31.82 15.50
C HIS A 10 15.65 -30.69 15.21
N LEU A 11 16.91 -30.80 15.62
CA LEU A 11 17.95 -29.81 15.31
C LEU A 11 18.20 -29.72 13.80
N LEU A 12 18.30 -30.83 13.11
CA LEU A 12 18.48 -30.88 11.66
C LEU A 12 17.29 -30.23 10.93
N ARG A 13 16.05 -30.54 11.34
CA ARG A 13 14.86 -29.91 10.77
C ARG A 13 14.83 -28.40 10.99
N SER A 14 15.15 -27.95 12.21
CA SER A 14 15.22 -26.50 12.51
C SER A 14 16.28 -25.80 11.68
N PHE A 15 17.47 -26.41 11.51
CA PHE A 15 18.54 -25.90 10.66
C PHE A 15 18.14 -25.83 9.18
N LEU A 16 17.46 -26.85 8.67
CA LEU A 16 16.94 -26.84 7.30
C LEU A 16 15.88 -25.77 7.10
N TRP A 17 14.94 -25.59 8.03
CA TRP A 17 13.96 -24.52 7.95
C TRP A 17 14.59 -23.13 7.99
N LEU A 18 15.59 -22.93 8.85
CA LEU A 18 16.35 -21.69 8.91
C LEU A 18 17.06 -21.42 7.56
N GLY A 19 17.75 -22.45 7.02
CA GLY A 19 18.43 -22.35 5.74
C GLY A 19 17.49 -22.01 4.58
N ILE A 20 16.33 -22.66 4.51
CA ILE A 20 15.29 -22.37 3.51
C ILE A 20 14.80 -20.92 3.66
N THR A 21 14.50 -20.48 4.88
CA THR A 21 14.02 -19.13 5.14
C THR A 21 15.04 -18.09 4.70
N VAL A 22 16.30 -18.23 5.10
CA VAL A 22 17.39 -17.33 4.69
C VAL A 22 17.56 -17.33 3.17
N THR A 23 17.53 -18.49 2.53
CA THR A 23 17.65 -18.60 1.06
C THR A 23 16.49 -17.93 0.36
N VAL A 24 15.25 -18.06 0.84
CA VAL A 24 14.07 -17.37 0.28
C VAL A 24 14.24 -15.87 0.39
N PHE A 25 14.60 -15.33 1.56
CA PHE A 25 14.83 -13.89 1.72
C PHE A 25 15.98 -13.38 0.86
N PHE A 26 17.04 -14.16 0.71
CA PHE A 26 18.17 -13.84 -0.17
C PHE A 26 17.72 -13.75 -1.64
N ILE A 27 16.93 -14.71 -2.10
CA ILE A 27 16.37 -14.69 -3.47
C ILE A 27 15.43 -13.50 -3.67
N LEU A 28 14.58 -13.19 -2.68
CA LEU A 28 13.68 -12.04 -2.72
C LEU A 28 14.45 -10.71 -2.77
N TYR A 29 15.58 -10.62 -2.07
CA TYR A 29 16.45 -9.44 -2.08
C TYR A 29 17.21 -9.28 -3.40
N ILE A 30 17.88 -10.34 -3.90
CA ILE A 30 18.61 -10.27 -5.18
C ILE A 30 17.65 -10.12 -6.36
N GLY A 31 16.51 -10.82 -6.33
CA GLY A 31 15.51 -10.82 -7.39
C GLY A 31 14.58 -9.61 -7.41
N GLN A 32 14.77 -8.61 -6.53
CA GLN A 32 13.85 -7.48 -6.36
C GLN A 32 13.54 -6.76 -7.67
N ASN A 33 14.52 -6.62 -8.57
CA ASN A 33 14.35 -5.92 -9.85
C ASN A 33 13.37 -6.62 -10.81
N LEU A 34 13.13 -7.92 -10.64
CA LEU A 34 12.14 -8.70 -11.39
C LEU A 34 10.86 -8.91 -10.58
N ILE A 35 11.00 -9.17 -9.29
CA ILE A 35 9.89 -9.55 -8.42
C ILE A 35 8.98 -8.34 -8.13
N ILE A 36 9.55 -7.17 -7.85
CA ILE A 36 8.75 -5.95 -7.57
C ILE A 36 7.86 -5.59 -8.76
N PRO A 37 8.37 -5.46 -10.01
CA PRO A 37 7.53 -5.22 -11.19
C PRO A 37 6.45 -6.29 -11.40
N LEU A 38 6.75 -7.56 -11.12
CA LEU A 38 5.78 -8.65 -11.23
C LEU A 38 4.63 -8.49 -10.21
N ILE A 39 4.95 -8.22 -8.94
CA ILE A 39 3.93 -8.05 -7.91
C ILE A 39 3.10 -6.78 -8.15
N LEU A 40 3.73 -5.70 -8.63
CA LEU A 40 3.01 -4.50 -9.05
C LEU A 40 2.09 -4.78 -10.25
N ALA A 41 2.52 -5.60 -11.19
CA ALA A 41 1.68 -6.05 -12.30
C ALA A 41 0.47 -6.86 -11.82
N VAL A 42 0.66 -7.75 -10.83
CA VAL A 42 -0.46 -8.47 -10.17
C VAL A 42 -1.40 -7.48 -9.50
N PHE A 43 -0.88 -6.48 -8.80
CA PHE A 43 -1.70 -5.43 -8.17
C PHE A 43 -2.52 -4.66 -9.21
N ILE A 44 -1.91 -4.21 -10.30
CA ILE A 44 -2.59 -3.52 -11.42
C ILE A 44 -3.62 -4.44 -12.07
N TRP A 45 -3.30 -5.71 -12.27
CA TRP A 45 -4.24 -6.71 -12.78
C TRP A 45 -5.48 -6.84 -11.87
N TYR A 46 -5.29 -6.83 -10.54
CA TYR A 46 -6.41 -6.78 -9.59
C TYR A 46 -7.21 -5.49 -9.71
N LEU A 47 -6.58 -4.33 -9.84
CA LEU A 47 -7.28 -3.04 -10.05
C LEU A 47 -8.14 -3.07 -11.31
N ILE A 48 -7.61 -3.59 -12.42
CA ILE A 48 -8.37 -3.73 -13.69
C ILE A 48 -9.57 -4.66 -13.49
N ASN A 49 -9.40 -5.77 -12.78
CA ASN A 49 -10.50 -6.69 -12.47
C ASN A 49 -11.56 -6.07 -11.57
N VAL A 50 -11.16 -5.31 -10.53
CA VAL A 50 -12.07 -4.56 -9.65
C VAL A 50 -12.86 -3.54 -10.44
N LEU A 51 -12.20 -2.77 -11.32
CA LEU A 51 -12.84 -1.78 -12.17
C LEU A 51 -13.79 -2.42 -13.18
N SER A 52 -13.37 -3.52 -13.83
CA SER A 52 -14.22 -4.29 -14.74
C SER A 52 -15.48 -4.82 -14.05
N PHE A 53 -15.36 -5.24 -12.79
CA PHE A 53 -16.51 -5.66 -11.99
C PHE A 53 -17.41 -4.49 -11.60
N ALA A 54 -16.86 -3.34 -11.29
CA ALA A 54 -17.62 -2.12 -11.04
C ALA A 54 -18.41 -1.67 -12.28
N ILE A 55 -17.77 -1.68 -13.46
CA ILE A 55 -18.39 -1.38 -14.75
C ILE A 55 -19.54 -2.38 -15.08
N MET A 56 -19.42 -3.64 -14.67
CA MET A 56 -20.48 -4.64 -14.86
C MET A 56 -21.79 -4.25 -14.20
N LYS A 57 -21.74 -3.54 -13.08
CA LYS A 57 -22.94 -3.06 -12.37
C LYS A 57 -23.63 -1.89 -13.08
N LEU A 58 -22.93 -1.21 -13.99
CA LEU A 58 -23.49 -0.13 -14.80
C LEU A 58 -24.26 -0.75 -15.97
N LYS A 59 -25.58 -0.56 -15.98
CA LYS A 59 -26.45 -0.95 -17.08
C LYS A 59 -26.56 0.20 -18.07
N ILE A 60 -26.03 0.06 -19.28
CA ILE A 60 -26.19 1.03 -20.38
C ILE A 60 -27.31 0.53 -21.29
N GLY A 61 -28.41 1.29 -21.37
CA GLY A 61 -29.57 0.88 -22.17
C GLY A 61 -30.25 -0.43 -21.70
N GLY A 62 -30.18 -0.75 -20.38
CA GLY A 62 -30.79 -1.95 -19.82
C GLY A 62 -29.99 -3.26 -20.02
N ARG A 63 -28.87 -3.22 -20.74
CA ARG A 63 -27.99 -4.38 -20.98
C ARG A 63 -26.62 -4.18 -20.32
N SER A 64 -26.05 -5.27 -19.78
CA SER A 64 -24.66 -5.28 -19.31
C SER A 64 -23.71 -5.37 -20.50
N LEU A 65 -22.60 -4.61 -20.45
CA LEU A 65 -21.55 -4.68 -21.45
C LEU A 65 -20.96 -6.10 -21.56
N PRO A 66 -20.61 -6.58 -22.77
CA PRO A 66 -19.87 -7.82 -22.95
C PRO A 66 -18.57 -7.85 -22.15
N ALA A 67 -18.16 -9.02 -21.65
CA ALA A 67 -16.97 -9.15 -20.81
C ALA A 67 -15.70 -8.58 -21.48
N SER A 68 -15.50 -8.82 -22.76
CA SER A 68 -14.36 -8.30 -23.53
C SER A 68 -14.31 -6.76 -23.53
N LEU A 69 -15.44 -6.09 -23.78
CA LEU A 69 -15.52 -4.64 -23.79
C LEU A 69 -15.26 -4.05 -22.40
N ARG A 70 -15.72 -4.69 -21.33
CA ARG A 70 -15.46 -4.25 -19.96
C ARG A 70 -13.97 -4.31 -19.62
N TYR A 71 -13.29 -5.40 -19.99
CA TYR A 71 -11.86 -5.53 -19.77
C TYR A 71 -11.07 -4.50 -20.57
N ILE A 72 -11.38 -4.32 -21.87
CA ILE A 72 -10.73 -3.31 -22.71
C ILE A 72 -10.93 -1.91 -22.13
N ALA A 73 -12.16 -1.55 -21.78
CA ALA A 73 -12.45 -0.25 -21.15
C ALA A 73 -11.69 -0.07 -19.82
N SER A 74 -11.59 -1.11 -19.00
CA SER A 74 -10.86 -1.06 -17.73
C SER A 74 -9.35 -0.91 -17.94
N VAL A 75 -8.77 -1.60 -18.93
CA VAL A 75 -7.36 -1.46 -19.30
C VAL A 75 -7.08 -0.04 -19.78
N ILE A 76 -7.91 0.47 -20.72
CA ILE A 76 -7.76 1.84 -21.22
C ILE A 76 -7.87 2.86 -20.09
N ALA A 77 -8.86 2.71 -19.20
CA ALA A 77 -9.04 3.61 -18.06
C ALA A 77 -7.84 3.57 -17.11
N ILE A 78 -7.33 2.40 -16.75
CA ILE A 78 -6.16 2.28 -15.86
C ILE A 78 -4.90 2.84 -16.54
N VAL A 79 -4.66 2.54 -17.81
CA VAL A 79 -3.52 3.10 -18.56
C VAL A 79 -3.62 4.63 -18.64
N ALA A 80 -4.81 5.17 -18.92
CA ALA A 80 -5.04 6.60 -18.94
C ALA A 80 -4.79 7.24 -17.56
N ILE A 81 -5.32 6.64 -16.49
CA ILE A 81 -5.10 7.10 -15.11
C ILE A 81 -3.61 7.08 -14.76
N LEU A 82 -2.91 5.99 -15.04
CA LEU A 82 -1.47 5.89 -14.77
C LEU A 82 -0.66 6.89 -15.61
N SER A 83 -1.01 7.09 -16.88
CA SER A 83 -0.34 8.06 -17.76
C SER A 83 -0.53 9.48 -17.26
N VAL A 84 -1.76 9.86 -16.91
CA VAL A 84 -2.05 11.16 -16.31
C VAL A 84 -1.30 11.32 -15.00
N PHE A 85 -1.30 10.30 -14.16
CA PHE A 85 -0.59 10.27 -12.91
C PHE A 85 0.92 10.50 -13.07
N PHE A 86 1.60 9.70 -13.91
CA PHE A 86 3.05 9.85 -14.11
C PHE A 86 3.41 11.19 -14.72
N ASN A 87 2.67 11.67 -15.72
CA ASN A 87 2.90 12.99 -16.31
C ASN A 87 2.68 14.12 -15.29
N PHE A 88 1.66 14.02 -14.47
CA PHE A 88 1.36 14.99 -13.43
C PHE A 88 2.44 15.01 -12.36
N ILE A 89 2.86 13.82 -11.86
CA ILE A 89 3.94 13.71 -10.87
C ILE A 89 5.23 14.29 -11.43
N THR A 90 5.66 13.89 -12.63
CA THR A 90 6.92 14.34 -13.20
C THR A 90 6.99 15.86 -13.31
N LYS A 91 5.89 16.50 -13.73
CA LYS A 91 5.81 17.97 -13.81
C LYS A 91 5.83 18.63 -12.43
N ASN A 92 4.99 18.17 -11.52
CA ASN A 92 4.85 18.80 -10.20
C ASN A 92 6.05 18.52 -9.28
N VAL A 93 6.63 17.33 -9.31
CA VAL A 93 7.85 17.01 -8.54
C VAL A 93 8.98 17.95 -8.92
N SER A 94 9.22 18.18 -10.21
CA SER A 94 10.27 19.10 -10.68
C SER A 94 10.05 20.51 -10.14
N GLU A 95 8.81 20.95 -10.09
CA GLU A 95 8.46 22.29 -9.62
C GLU A 95 8.54 22.41 -8.10
N VAL A 96 8.02 21.43 -7.36
CA VAL A 96 8.13 21.38 -5.90
C VAL A 96 9.59 21.28 -5.46
N VAL A 97 10.43 20.46 -6.13
CA VAL A 97 11.86 20.38 -5.84
C VAL A 97 12.58 21.71 -6.14
N ARG A 98 12.16 22.44 -7.17
CA ARG A 98 12.72 23.74 -7.52
C ARG A 98 12.45 24.80 -6.45
N VAL A 99 11.25 24.81 -5.88
CA VAL A 99 10.86 25.78 -4.83
C VAL A 99 11.19 25.31 -3.41
N ALA A 100 11.56 24.05 -3.24
CA ALA A 100 11.88 23.46 -1.93
C ALA A 100 12.98 24.23 -1.15
N PRO A 101 14.06 24.76 -1.77
CA PRO A 101 15.04 25.58 -1.06
C PRO A 101 14.43 26.85 -0.45
N GLU A 102 13.53 27.53 -1.17
CA GLU A 102 12.82 28.71 -0.66
C GLU A 102 11.97 28.38 0.57
N TYR A 103 11.27 27.24 0.53
CA TYR A 103 10.51 26.76 1.69
C TYR A 103 11.43 26.36 2.85
N GLN A 104 12.60 25.77 2.56
CA GLN A 104 13.57 25.40 3.59
C GLN A 104 14.09 26.63 4.36
N GLU A 105 14.33 27.75 3.69
CA GLU A 105 14.74 29.02 4.33
C GLU A 105 13.66 29.58 5.25
N LYS A 106 12.37 29.37 4.93
CA LYS A 106 11.23 29.85 5.73
C LYS A 106 10.94 28.98 6.97
N ILE A 107 11.49 27.76 7.05
CA ILE A 107 11.22 26.84 8.17
C ILE A 107 11.71 27.40 9.51
N GLY A 108 12.91 27.98 9.56
CA GLY A 108 13.48 28.56 10.78
C GLY A 108 12.60 29.65 11.39
N PRO A 109 12.30 30.75 10.63
CA PRO A 109 11.38 31.80 11.07
C PRO A 109 9.99 31.29 11.44
N MET A 110 9.48 30.28 10.72
CA MET A 110 8.19 29.67 11.01
C MET A 110 8.17 28.98 12.40
N ILE A 111 9.22 28.24 12.71
CA ILE A 111 9.35 27.57 14.02
C ILE A 111 9.32 28.62 15.12
N ASP A 112 10.08 29.71 14.97
CA ASP A 112 10.11 30.78 15.96
C ASP A 112 8.72 31.45 16.13
N LYS A 113 7.96 31.58 15.05
CA LYS A 113 6.58 32.09 15.08
C LYS A 113 5.61 31.15 15.79
N VAL A 114 5.69 29.82 15.53
CA VAL A 114 4.86 28.80 16.18
C VAL A 114 5.15 28.76 17.67
N TYR A 115 6.44 28.88 18.07
CA TYR A 115 6.80 28.98 19.48
C TYR A 115 6.24 30.22 20.16
N GLY A 116 6.20 31.35 19.47
CA GLY A 116 5.57 32.56 19.97
C GLY A 116 4.07 32.42 20.28
N TRP A 117 3.39 31.41 19.73
CA TRP A 117 1.97 31.13 20.00
C TRP A 117 1.78 30.14 21.18
N LEU A 118 2.82 29.42 21.57
CA LEU A 118 2.76 28.41 22.62
C LEU A 118 3.37 28.96 23.93
N PRO A 119 2.77 28.67 25.09
CA PRO A 119 3.25 29.18 26.38
C PRO A 119 4.44 28.35 26.94
N PHE A 120 5.41 28.03 26.09
CA PHE A 120 6.63 27.31 26.53
C PHE A 120 7.78 28.28 26.71
N GLU A 121 8.40 28.27 27.89
CA GLU A 121 9.54 29.16 28.26
C GLU A 121 10.89 28.69 27.65
N GLU A 122 11.02 27.43 27.23
CA GLU A 122 12.24 26.89 26.63
C GLU A 122 11.97 26.29 25.24
N SER A 123 12.91 26.51 24.32
CA SER A 123 12.86 25.91 22.97
C SER A 123 13.00 24.39 23.07
N PRO A 124 11.95 23.59 22.86
CA PRO A 124 12.07 22.14 22.91
C PRO A 124 13.05 21.63 21.84
N PRO A 125 13.57 20.39 21.97
CA PRO A 125 14.48 19.76 21.01
C PRO A 125 13.90 19.58 19.59
N ILE A 126 12.63 19.95 19.41
CA ILE A 126 11.93 19.97 18.11
C ILE A 126 12.62 20.90 17.11
N LYS A 127 13.18 22.05 17.54
CA LYS A 127 13.88 22.99 16.64
C LYS A 127 15.10 22.34 15.99
N GLU A 128 15.88 21.59 16.75
CA GLU A 128 17.04 20.85 16.23
C GLU A 128 16.61 19.72 15.30
N PHE A 129 15.56 18.99 15.68
CA PHE A 129 15.01 17.91 14.85
C PHE A 129 14.45 18.43 13.52
N VAL A 130 13.68 19.53 13.53
CA VAL A 130 13.12 20.10 12.30
C VAL A 130 14.19 20.73 11.42
N ASN A 131 15.23 21.36 11.99
CA ASN A 131 16.38 21.86 11.23
C ASN A 131 17.20 20.74 10.58
N GLN A 132 17.20 19.52 11.16
CA GLN A 132 17.82 18.34 10.58
C GLN A 132 16.93 17.70 9.47
N LEU A 133 15.61 17.99 9.48
CA LEU A 133 14.70 17.53 8.41
C LEU A 133 14.99 18.29 7.12
N ASN A 134 15.71 17.65 6.23
CA ASN A 134 15.92 18.18 4.89
C ASN A 134 14.70 17.86 4.02
N PHE A 135 13.75 18.83 3.97
CA PHE A 135 12.52 18.70 3.18
C PHE A 135 12.79 18.39 1.71
N SER A 136 13.82 18.99 1.12
CA SER A 136 14.27 18.70 -0.23
C SER A 136 14.70 17.24 -0.41
N SER A 137 15.40 16.65 0.58
CA SER A 137 15.85 15.26 0.49
C SER A 137 14.68 14.27 0.57
N LEU A 138 13.68 14.56 1.41
CA LEU A 138 12.46 13.77 1.50
C LEU A 138 11.67 13.81 0.18
N LEU A 139 11.51 14.99 -0.41
CA LEU A 139 10.87 15.13 -1.72
C LEU A 139 11.63 14.39 -2.84
N LYS A 140 12.97 14.49 -2.85
CA LYS A 140 13.82 13.75 -3.79
C LYS A 140 13.70 12.24 -3.61
N MET A 141 13.57 11.74 -2.37
CA MET A 141 13.35 10.32 -2.09
C MET A 141 12.01 9.86 -2.65
N VAL A 142 10.92 10.60 -2.41
CA VAL A 142 9.60 10.31 -2.98
C VAL A 142 9.64 10.37 -4.50
N ALA A 143 10.25 11.40 -5.07
CA ALA A 143 10.44 11.56 -6.51
C ALA A 143 11.23 10.39 -7.12
N GLY A 144 12.29 9.96 -6.47
CA GLY A 144 13.12 8.81 -6.90
C GLY A 144 12.33 7.50 -6.87
N ALA A 145 11.54 7.26 -5.82
CA ALA A 145 10.67 6.09 -5.70
C ALA A 145 9.63 6.05 -6.84
N LEU A 146 8.97 7.18 -7.10
CA LEU A 146 8.00 7.30 -8.19
C LEU A 146 8.66 7.20 -9.58
N GLY A 147 9.85 7.77 -9.74
CA GLY A 147 10.64 7.67 -10.96
C GLY A 147 11.08 6.24 -11.26
N SER A 148 11.45 5.46 -10.25
CA SER A 148 11.81 4.05 -10.42
C SER A 148 10.60 3.20 -10.85
N LEU A 149 9.40 3.51 -10.36
CA LEU A 149 8.16 2.86 -10.80
C LEU A 149 7.88 3.20 -12.28
N ALA A 150 8.06 4.46 -12.68
CA ALA A 150 7.91 4.88 -14.08
C ALA A 150 8.94 4.20 -15.00
N GLY A 151 10.20 4.08 -14.55
CA GLY A 151 11.24 3.38 -15.29
C GLY A 151 10.93 1.90 -15.56
N ASN A 152 10.21 1.25 -14.67
CA ASN A 152 9.79 -0.15 -14.80
C ASN A 152 8.43 -0.32 -15.51
N ALA A 153 7.78 0.76 -15.94
CA ALA A 153 6.42 0.71 -16.51
C ALA A 153 6.31 -0.23 -17.73
N GLY A 154 7.34 -0.29 -18.59
CA GLY A 154 7.39 -1.22 -19.71
C GLY A 154 7.34 -2.68 -19.27
N LEU A 155 8.17 -3.08 -18.32
CA LEU A 155 8.22 -4.43 -17.78
C LEU A 155 6.92 -4.78 -17.04
N ILE A 156 6.39 -3.87 -16.24
CA ILE A 156 5.10 -4.03 -15.55
C ILE A 156 3.98 -4.25 -16.59
N SER A 157 3.95 -3.47 -17.67
CA SER A 157 2.94 -3.59 -18.72
C SER A 157 2.99 -4.96 -19.41
N ILE A 158 4.20 -5.44 -19.71
CA ILE A 158 4.39 -6.78 -20.26
C ILE A 158 3.83 -7.84 -19.31
N TYR A 159 4.16 -7.79 -18.03
CA TYR A 159 3.64 -8.73 -17.05
C TYR A 159 2.11 -8.66 -16.92
N VAL A 160 1.51 -7.46 -16.95
CA VAL A 160 0.05 -7.31 -16.92
C VAL A 160 -0.60 -7.99 -18.12
N VAL A 161 -0.04 -7.80 -19.32
CA VAL A 161 -0.55 -8.46 -20.56
C VAL A 161 -0.47 -9.97 -20.42
N PHE A 162 0.69 -10.51 -19.97
CA PHE A 162 0.84 -11.95 -19.77
C PHE A 162 -0.12 -12.51 -18.70
N LEU A 163 -0.36 -11.79 -17.61
CA LEU A 163 -1.33 -12.18 -16.59
C LEU A 163 -2.75 -12.28 -17.17
N PHE A 164 -3.16 -11.36 -18.06
CA PHE A 164 -4.46 -11.45 -18.74
C PHE A 164 -4.54 -12.61 -19.70
N LEU A 165 -3.48 -12.88 -20.45
CA LEU A 165 -3.42 -14.04 -21.36
C LEU A 165 -3.49 -15.35 -20.57
N GLU A 166 -2.78 -15.42 -19.46
CA GLU A 166 -2.68 -16.59 -18.60
C GLU A 166 -3.94 -16.83 -17.75
N GLN A 167 -4.72 -15.80 -17.47
CA GLN A 167 -5.93 -15.86 -16.62
C GLN A 167 -6.89 -16.97 -17.04
N ARG A 168 -7.01 -17.25 -18.33
CA ARG A 168 -7.89 -18.31 -18.86
C ARG A 168 -7.37 -19.71 -18.54
N SER A 169 -6.06 -19.86 -18.39
CA SER A 169 -5.37 -21.13 -18.14
C SER A 169 -5.25 -21.45 -16.64
N PHE A 170 -5.50 -20.48 -15.75
CA PHE A 170 -5.36 -20.70 -14.30
C PHE A 170 -6.26 -21.81 -13.78
N GLY A 171 -7.54 -21.83 -14.15
CA GLY A 171 -8.48 -22.87 -13.71
C GLY A 171 -8.05 -24.29 -14.09
N PRO A 172 -7.75 -24.59 -15.37
CA PRO A 172 -7.21 -25.88 -15.79
C PRO A 172 -5.89 -26.26 -15.12
N LYS A 173 -4.95 -25.31 -14.95
CA LYS A 173 -3.67 -25.57 -14.28
C LYS A 173 -3.85 -25.94 -12.81
N ILE A 174 -4.72 -25.22 -12.09
CA ILE A 174 -5.03 -25.54 -10.68
C ILE A 174 -5.59 -26.96 -10.57
N LYS A 175 -6.51 -27.33 -11.47
CA LYS A 175 -7.04 -28.71 -11.53
C LYS A 175 -5.96 -29.75 -11.81
N GLY A 176 -5.03 -29.44 -12.72
CA GLY A 176 -3.89 -30.32 -13.03
C GLY A 176 -2.91 -30.51 -11.88
N MET A 177 -2.71 -29.47 -11.04
CA MET A 177 -1.85 -29.55 -9.85
C MET A 177 -2.44 -30.38 -8.71
N ALA A 178 -3.75 -30.57 -8.70
CA ALA A 178 -4.46 -31.31 -7.66
C ALA A 178 -4.39 -32.85 -7.82
N HIS A 179 -3.71 -33.36 -8.87
CA HIS A 179 -3.43 -34.78 -9.03
C HIS A 179 -2.37 -35.23 -8.02
N GLY A 180 -2.82 -35.67 -6.84
CA GLY A 180 -1.94 -36.13 -5.74
C GLY A 180 -2.66 -36.14 -4.39
N ASN A 181 -1.89 -36.15 -3.30
CA ASN A 181 -2.39 -36.25 -1.91
C ASN A 181 -3.18 -35.02 -1.39
N ILE A 182 -3.21 -33.91 -2.15
CA ILE A 182 -4.00 -32.73 -1.78
C ILE A 182 -5.34 -32.83 -2.51
N LYS A 183 -6.43 -32.82 -1.74
CA LYS A 183 -7.78 -32.83 -2.32
C LYS A 183 -7.95 -31.60 -3.20
N GLU A 184 -8.33 -31.80 -4.47
CA GLU A 184 -8.57 -30.75 -5.48
C GLU A 184 -9.38 -29.58 -4.92
N ASN A 185 -10.38 -29.88 -4.11
CA ASN A 185 -11.23 -28.91 -3.44
C ASN A 185 -10.49 -27.98 -2.45
N GLU A 186 -9.40 -28.42 -1.82
CA GLU A 186 -8.66 -27.62 -0.83
C GLU A 186 -7.80 -26.57 -1.53
N VAL A 187 -7.06 -26.93 -2.58
CA VAL A 187 -6.25 -25.99 -3.36
C VAL A 187 -7.14 -24.93 -3.99
N PHE A 188 -8.28 -25.35 -4.54
CA PHE A 188 -9.24 -24.43 -5.15
C PHE A 188 -9.85 -23.46 -4.12
N LYS A 189 -10.17 -23.94 -2.92
CA LYS A 189 -10.65 -23.10 -1.81
C LYS A 189 -9.61 -22.04 -1.42
N ILE A 190 -8.33 -22.43 -1.25
CA ILE A 190 -7.24 -21.51 -0.88
C ILE A 190 -7.14 -20.38 -1.92
N ILE A 191 -7.02 -20.73 -3.19
CA ILE A 191 -6.84 -19.76 -4.27
C ILE A 191 -8.06 -18.83 -4.39
N THR A 192 -9.27 -19.38 -4.29
CA THR A 192 -10.51 -18.59 -4.34
C THR A 192 -10.60 -17.64 -3.15
N GLN A 193 -10.17 -18.05 -1.98
CA GLN A 193 -10.14 -17.19 -0.79
C GLN A 193 -9.10 -16.09 -0.94
N ILE A 194 -7.90 -16.40 -1.40
CA ILE A 194 -6.85 -15.41 -1.70
C ILE A 194 -7.38 -14.38 -2.70
N ASP A 195 -7.95 -14.82 -3.81
CA ASP A 195 -8.50 -13.92 -4.84
C ASP A 195 -9.59 -13.01 -4.28
N LYS A 196 -10.54 -13.58 -3.53
CA LYS A 196 -11.65 -12.84 -2.93
C LYS A 196 -11.16 -11.79 -1.92
N ASP A 197 -10.29 -12.17 -1.00
CA ASP A 197 -9.84 -11.29 0.09
C ASP A 197 -8.87 -10.22 -0.44
N THR A 198 -7.98 -10.56 -1.38
CA THR A 198 -7.10 -9.60 -2.04
C THR A 198 -7.89 -8.59 -2.88
N ARG A 199 -8.85 -9.04 -3.67
CA ARG A 199 -9.72 -8.16 -4.48
C ARG A 199 -10.52 -7.22 -3.59
N LYS A 200 -11.08 -7.73 -2.50
CA LYS A 200 -11.83 -6.92 -1.54
C LYS A 200 -10.94 -5.87 -0.90
N TYR A 201 -9.74 -6.26 -0.45
CA TYR A 201 -8.77 -5.33 0.14
C TYR A 201 -8.38 -4.21 -0.83
N ILE A 202 -7.92 -4.57 -2.03
CA ILE A 202 -7.48 -3.60 -3.04
C ILE A 202 -8.63 -2.64 -3.40
N GLY A 203 -9.84 -3.18 -3.60
CA GLY A 203 -11.01 -2.37 -3.94
C GLY A 203 -11.38 -1.37 -2.84
N ILE A 204 -11.45 -1.82 -1.59
CA ILE A 204 -11.76 -0.94 -0.45
C ILE A 204 -10.65 0.07 -0.24
N LYS A 205 -9.39 -0.36 -0.27
CA LYS A 205 -8.24 0.52 -0.06
C LYS A 205 -8.15 1.60 -1.14
N THR A 206 -8.41 1.24 -2.40
CA THR A 206 -8.48 2.21 -3.49
C THR A 206 -9.62 3.21 -3.27
N LEU A 207 -10.80 2.74 -2.89
CA LEU A 207 -11.94 3.62 -2.63
C LEU A 207 -11.68 4.58 -1.45
N THR A 208 -11.19 4.07 -0.33
CA THR A 208 -10.90 4.89 0.85
C THR A 208 -9.77 5.88 0.59
N SER A 209 -8.69 5.46 -0.09
CA SER A 209 -7.60 6.33 -0.49
C SER A 209 -8.06 7.44 -1.44
N LEU A 210 -8.91 7.10 -2.42
CA LEU A 210 -9.50 8.09 -3.33
C LEU A 210 -10.37 9.08 -2.57
N THR A 211 -11.20 8.61 -1.66
CA THR A 211 -12.06 9.47 -0.84
C THR A 211 -11.23 10.43 0.02
N THR A 212 -10.18 9.94 0.69
CA THR A 212 -9.29 10.80 1.48
C THR A 212 -8.57 11.81 0.61
N GLY A 213 -8.03 11.37 -0.54
CA GLY A 213 -7.37 12.25 -1.50
C GLY A 213 -8.29 13.38 -2.02
N MET A 214 -9.53 13.04 -2.40
CA MET A 214 -10.51 14.01 -2.88
C MET A 214 -10.96 15.00 -1.81
N LEU A 215 -11.22 14.53 -0.59
CA LEU A 215 -11.56 15.39 0.54
C LEU A 215 -10.42 16.35 0.86
N SER A 216 -9.20 15.83 0.95
CA SER A 216 -8.02 16.64 1.20
C SER A 216 -7.76 17.64 0.06
N PHE A 217 -7.97 17.23 -1.20
CA PHE A 217 -7.89 18.14 -2.35
C PHE A 217 -8.86 19.29 -2.22
N ALA A 218 -10.13 19.03 -1.94
CA ALA A 218 -11.15 20.05 -1.79
C ALA A 218 -10.80 21.04 -0.66
N ILE A 219 -10.32 20.51 0.50
CA ILE A 219 -9.90 21.34 1.63
C ILE A 219 -8.71 22.22 1.24
N MET A 220 -7.63 21.63 0.74
CA MET A 220 -6.41 22.35 0.38
C MET A 220 -6.65 23.40 -0.69
N THR A 221 -7.48 23.09 -1.70
CA THR A 221 -7.85 24.04 -2.76
C THR A 221 -8.70 25.18 -2.23
N SER A 222 -9.66 24.91 -1.34
CA SER A 222 -10.53 25.96 -0.77
C SER A 222 -9.77 26.99 0.07
N VAL A 223 -8.67 26.55 0.71
CA VAL A 223 -7.80 27.43 1.51
C VAL A 223 -6.75 28.14 0.64
N GLY A 224 -6.50 27.64 -0.59
CA GLY A 224 -5.49 28.16 -1.50
C GLY A 224 -4.08 27.65 -1.23
N LEU A 225 -3.95 26.39 -0.77
CA LEU A 225 -2.64 25.75 -0.56
C LEU A 225 -1.98 25.45 -1.92
N ASP A 226 -0.70 25.79 -2.04
CA ASP A 226 0.10 25.50 -3.22
C ASP A 226 0.21 24.01 -3.46
N PHE A 227 0.23 23.62 -4.72
CA PHE A 227 0.35 22.21 -5.12
C PHE A 227 -0.73 21.28 -4.53
N ALA A 228 -1.94 21.78 -4.21
CA ALA A 228 -3.01 21.01 -3.59
C ALA A 228 -3.31 19.68 -4.31
N ALA A 229 -3.32 19.67 -5.63
CA ALA A 229 -3.54 18.47 -6.43
C ALA A 229 -2.38 17.45 -6.29
N PHE A 230 -1.14 17.93 -6.20
CA PHE A 230 0.04 17.08 -5.99
C PHE A 230 -0.01 16.40 -4.62
N TRP A 231 -0.29 17.18 -3.57
CA TRP A 231 -0.41 16.63 -2.21
C TRP A 231 -1.58 15.65 -2.08
N ALA A 232 -2.73 15.97 -2.66
CA ALA A 232 -3.90 15.07 -2.68
C ALA A 232 -3.58 13.73 -3.35
N MET A 233 -2.80 13.74 -4.41
CA MET A 233 -2.37 12.54 -5.09
C MET A 233 -1.36 11.75 -4.27
N LEU A 234 -0.42 12.41 -3.59
CA LEU A 234 0.48 11.73 -2.64
C LEU A 234 -0.30 11.14 -1.47
N ILE A 235 -1.31 11.83 -0.93
CA ILE A 235 -2.23 11.31 0.10
C ILE A 235 -2.89 10.02 -0.38
N PHE A 236 -3.40 9.97 -1.61
CA PHE A 236 -3.97 8.77 -2.19
C PHE A 236 -2.99 7.59 -2.17
N PHE A 237 -1.72 7.80 -2.58
CA PHE A 237 -0.73 6.73 -2.60
C PHE A 237 -0.22 6.35 -1.21
N PHE A 238 0.07 7.33 -0.38
CA PHE A 238 0.54 7.07 0.98
C PHE A 238 -0.48 6.28 1.80
N ASN A 239 -1.77 6.48 1.58
CA ASN A 239 -2.81 5.74 2.29
C ASN A 239 -2.73 4.21 2.09
N PHE A 240 -2.08 3.71 1.04
CA PHE A 240 -1.83 2.28 0.91
C PHE A 240 -0.79 1.75 1.91
N ILE A 241 0.08 2.62 2.42
CA ILE A 241 1.11 2.27 3.42
C ILE A 241 0.50 2.41 4.81
N PRO A 242 0.35 1.32 5.59
CA PRO A 242 -0.25 1.40 6.91
C PRO A 242 0.50 2.35 7.83
N THR A 243 -0.20 3.12 8.62
CA THR A 243 0.32 4.02 9.67
C THR A 243 1.30 5.09 9.16
N VAL A 244 2.44 4.68 8.60
CA VAL A 244 3.47 5.61 8.07
C VAL A 244 2.90 6.46 6.95
N GLY A 245 2.09 5.87 6.08
CA GLY A 245 1.47 6.58 4.98
C GLY A 245 0.53 7.69 5.43
N SER A 246 -0.31 7.43 6.42
CA SER A 246 -1.24 8.44 6.95
C SER A 246 -0.51 9.59 7.66
N ILE A 247 0.60 9.31 8.35
CA ILE A 247 1.46 10.32 8.97
C ILE A 247 2.07 11.22 7.89
N LEU A 248 2.70 10.63 6.87
CA LEU A 248 3.32 11.39 5.77
C LEU A 248 2.28 12.18 4.97
N ALA A 249 1.12 11.56 4.69
CA ALA A 249 0.00 12.17 4.00
C ALA A 249 -0.51 13.44 4.70
N THR A 250 -0.43 13.48 6.02
CA THR A 250 -0.84 14.64 6.83
C THR A 250 0.30 15.62 7.04
N ALA A 251 1.51 15.13 7.31
CA ALA A 251 2.66 15.95 7.65
C ALA A 251 3.08 16.90 6.53
N PHE A 252 3.19 16.41 5.29
CA PHE A 252 3.66 17.25 4.18
C PHE A 252 2.75 18.46 3.89
N PRO A 253 1.44 18.34 3.69
CA PRO A 253 0.57 19.50 3.51
C PRO A 253 0.53 20.42 4.72
N SER A 254 0.66 19.85 5.95
CA SER A 254 0.66 20.63 7.18
C SER A 254 1.91 21.52 7.28
N VAL A 255 3.08 20.96 6.98
CA VAL A 255 4.33 21.73 6.96
C VAL A 255 4.26 22.82 5.88
N LEU A 256 3.75 22.49 4.69
CA LEU A 256 3.60 23.50 3.63
C LEU A 256 2.64 24.62 4.06
N ALA A 257 1.51 24.30 4.69
CA ALA A 257 0.55 25.29 5.16
C ALA A 257 1.17 26.25 6.18
N LEU A 258 2.01 25.71 7.09
CA LEU A 258 2.76 26.53 8.06
C LEU A 258 3.74 27.50 7.37
N ILE A 259 4.38 27.07 6.28
CA ILE A 259 5.37 27.87 5.55
C ILE A 259 4.71 28.90 4.65
N GLN A 260 3.59 28.52 4.00
CA GLN A 260 2.93 29.34 2.99
C GLN A 260 2.04 30.44 3.59
N PHE A 261 1.31 30.10 4.68
CA PHE A 261 0.32 31.00 5.23
C PHE A 261 0.84 31.76 6.45
N GLU A 262 0.48 33.04 6.53
CA GLU A 262 0.67 33.85 7.73
C GLU A 262 -0.56 33.82 8.65
N GLU A 263 -1.73 33.51 8.11
CA GLU A 263 -3.01 33.49 8.81
C GLU A 263 -3.21 32.20 9.57
N PRO A 264 -3.35 32.23 10.93
CA PRO A 264 -3.60 31.02 11.74
C PRO A 264 -4.85 30.25 11.32
N THR A 265 -5.86 30.95 10.82
CA THR A 265 -7.12 30.36 10.35
C THR A 265 -6.91 29.45 9.15
N LYS A 266 -6.12 29.84 8.15
CA LYS A 266 -5.79 29.03 6.98
C LYS A 266 -4.92 27.84 7.35
N ILE A 267 -3.95 28.06 8.25
CA ILE A 267 -3.10 26.98 8.78
C ILE A 267 -3.98 25.94 9.50
N GLY A 268 -4.81 26.40 10.44
CA GLY A 268 -5.71 25.53 11.19
C GLY A 268 -6.72 24.81 10.32
N ALA A 269 -7.28 25.46 9.32
CA ALA A 269 -8.21 24.87 8.36
C ALA A 269 -7.53 23.78 7.50
N THR A 270 -6.29 24.01 7.06
CA THR A 270 -5.54 23.00 6.29
C THR A 270 -5.20 21.81 7.15
N ILE A 271 -4.52 22.01 8.28
CA ILE A 271 -4.08 20.93 9.17
C ILE A 271 -5.29 20.18 9.71
N GLY A 272 -6.23 20.90 10.34
CA GLY A 272 -7.44 20.31 10.93
C GLY A 272 -8.30 19.59 9.89
N GLY A 273 -8.46 20.17 8.70
CA GLY A 273 -9.23 19.57 7.62
C GLY A 273 -8.60 18.29 7.07
N VAL A 274 -7.29 18.28 6.78
CA VAL A 274 -6.59 17.09 6.27
C VAL A 274 -6.56 15.99 7.35
N VAL A 275 -6.29 16.34 8.62
CA VAL A 275 -6.37 15.39 9.76
C VAL A 275 -7.78 14.84 9.88
N ALA A 276 -8.80 15.67 9.84
CA ALA A 276 -10.20 15.24 9.92
C ALA A 276 -10.55 14.28 8.77
N ALA A 277 -10.19 14.61 7.52
CA ALA A 277 -10.39 13.71 6.39
C ALA A 277 -9.71 12.35 6.60
N GLN A 278 -8.45 12.35 7.09
CA GLN A 278 -7.69 11.14 7.36
C GLN A 278 -8.33 10.29 8.48
N VAL A 279 -8.75 10.92 9.57
CA VAL A 279 -9.40 10.23 10.70
C VAL A 279 -10.77 9.69 10.30
N LEU A 280 -11.60 10.49 9.63
CA LEU A 280 -12.95 10.08 9.20
C LEU A 280 -12.90 8.90 8.25
N VAL A 281 -11.99 8.93 7.28
CA VAL A 281 -11.89 7.83 6.31
C VAL A 281 -11.13 6.64 6.91
N GLY A 282 -9.98 6.84 7.53
CA GLY A 282 -9.11 5.78 8.02
C GLY A 282 -9.67 5.06 9.25
N ASN A 283 -10.28 5.79 10.20
CA ASN A 283 -10.73 5.20 11.46
C ASN A 283 -12.23 4.83 11.48
N PHE A 284 -13.04 5.41 10.58
CA PHE A 284 -14.47 5.12 10.54
C PHE A 284 -14.92 4.43 9.24
N LEU A 285 -14.58 4.99 8.07
CA LEU A 285 -15.06 4.46 6.80
C LEU A 285 -14.34 3.15 6.44
N GLU A 286 -13.02 3.13 6.51
CA GLU A 286 -12.21 1.97 6.14
C GLU A 286 -12.54 0.72 6.98
N PRO A 287 -12.60 0.77 8.32
CA PRO A 287 -12.99 -0.38 9.13
C PRO A 287 -14.41 -0.88 8.86
N ARG A 288 -15.36 0.04 8.62
CA ARG A 288 -16.74 -0.34 8.27
C ARG A 288 -16.85 -1.09 6.96
N LEU A 289 -16.08 -0.68 5.95
CA LEU A 289 -16.05 -1.34 4.63
C LEU A 289 -15.26 -2.66 4.67
N MET A 290 -14.15 -2.68 5.39
CA MET A 290 -13.32 -3.88 5.54
C MET A 290 -14.03 -4.96 6.34
N GLY A 291 -14.72 -4.59 7.43
CA GLY A 291 -15.30 -5.55 8.37
C GLY A 291 -14.25 -6.54 8.86
N ASN A 292 -14.61 -7.81 9.00
CA ASN A 292 -13.71 -8.87 9.45
C ASN A 292 -12.90 -9.52 8.30
N SER A 293 -12.64 -8.79 7.19
CA SER A 293 -12.07 -9.41 5.99
C SER A 293 -10.61 -9.79 6.12
N LEU A 294 -9.80 -8.94 6.75
CA LEU A 294 -8.35 -9.13 6.80
C LEU A 294 -7.88 -9.86 8.05
N ASN A 295 -8.53 -9.63 9.19
CA ASN A 295 -8.22 -10.22 10.49
C ASN A 295 -6.72 -10.31 10.82
N LEU A 296 -5.93 -9.28 10.46
CA LEU A 296 -4.52 -9.18 10.81
C LEU A 296 -4.34 -8.41 12.11
N SER A 297 -3.39 -8.87 12.94
CA SER A 297 -2.97 -8.15 14.14
C SER A 297 -2.32 -6.81 13.77
N PRO A 298 -2.65 -5.68 14.44
CA PRO A 298 -1.96 -4.41 14.23
C PRO A 298 -0.43 -4.49 14.39
N LEU A 299 0.05 -5.28 15.36
CA LEU A 299 1.47 -5.51 15.55
C LEU A 299 2.08 -6.23 14.33
N VAL A 300 1.38 -7.22 13.79
CA VAL A 300 1.83 -7.94 12.59
C VAL A 300 1.89 -7.02 11.38
N ILE A 301 0.94 -6.10 11.24
CA ILE A 301 0.97 -5.10 10.17
C ILE A 301 2.21 -4.22 10.29
N LEU A 302 2.57 -3.75 11.50
CA LEU A 302 3.78 -2.95 11.72
C LEU A 302 5.06 -3.74 11.46
N LEU A 303 5.14 -4.98 11.93
CA LEU A 303 6.28 -5.86 11.67
C LEU A 303 6.43 -6.17 10.18
N SER A 304 5.32 -6.44 9.51
CA SER A 304 5.29 -6.68 8.07
C SER A 304 5.72 -5.43 7.28
N LEU A 305 5.26 -4.25 7.70
CA LEU A 305 5.68 -2.97 7.12
C LEU A 305 7.19 -2.78 7.25
N SER A 306 7.76 -3.04 8.43
CA SER A 306 9.19 -2.94 8.68
C SER A 306 9.98 -3.95 7.86
N LEU A 307 9.53 -5.20 7.81
CA LEU A 307 10.17 -6.29 7.07
C LEU A 307 10.19 -6.02 5.56
N TRP A 308 9.02 -5.78 4.97
CA TRP A 308 8.92 -5.56 3.52
C TRP A 308 9.47 -4.19 3.11
N GLY A 309 9.38 -3.20 4.00
CA GLY A 309 9.99 -1.90 3.81
C GLY A 309 11.52 -1.95 3.79
N SER A 310 12.16 -2.73 4.67
CA SER A 310 13.61 -2.91 4.65
C SER A 310 14.09 -3.73 3.45
N LEU A 311 13.27 -4.67 2.96
CA LEU A 311 13.63 -5.55 1.85
C LEU A 311 13.49 -4.86 0.49
N TRP A 312 12.37 -4.15 0.26
CA TRP A 312 11.99 -3.60 -1.04
C TRP A 312 11.67 -2.09 -1.02
N GLY A 313 11.94 -1.40 0.10
CA GLY A 313 11.65 0.04 0.22
C GLY A 313 10.16 0.36 0.13
N VAL A 314 9.84 1.46 -0.55
CA VAL A 314 8.45 1.96 -0.71
C VAL A 314 7.51 0.93 -1.35
N PRO A 315 7.89 0.21 -2.44
CA PRO A 315 7.06 -0.88 -2.97
C PRO A 315 6.75 -1.96 -1.94
N GLY A 316 7.71 -2.32 -1.09
CA GLY A 316 7.52 -3.30 -0.02
C GLY A 316 6.54 -2.82 1.04
N MET A 317 6.65 -1.55 1.46
CA MET A 317 5.70 -0.92 2.39
C MET A 317 4.27 -0.92 1.85
N PHE A 318 4.11 -0.64 0.56
CA PHE A 318 2.82 -0.64 -0.14
C PHE A 318 2.18 -2.03 -0.19
N LEU A 319 2.98 -3.07 -0.38
CA LEU A 319 2.53 -4.46 -0.59
C LEU A 319 2.51 -5.29 0.70
N CYS A 320 2.96 -4.75 1.83
CA CYS A 320 3.12 -5.50 3.08
C CYS A 320 1.82 -6.19 3.54
N VAL A 321 0.68 -5.52 3.46
CA VAL A 321 -0.61 -6.08 3.90
C VAL A 321 -1.09 -7.19 2.95
N PRO A 322 -1.19 -7.02 1.62
CA PRO A 322 -1.57 -8.10 0.72
C PRO A 322 -0.71 -9.34 0.87
N ILE A 323 0.61 -9.18 0.95
CA ILE A 323 1.54 -10.31 1.08
C ILE A 323 1.30 -11.05 2.39
N THR A 324 1.13 -10.32 3.50
CA THR A 324 0.90 -10.93 4.82
C THR A 324 -0.46 -11.64 4.89
N VAL A 325 -1.50 -11.08 4.27
CA VAL A 325 -2.81 -11.72 4.17
C VAL A 325 -2.71 -13.03 3.39
N ILE A 326 -2.03 -13.03 2.25
CA ILE A 326 -1.81 -14.23 1.45
C ILE A 326 -1.04 -15.28 2.25
N ALA A 327 0.05 -14.88 2.92
CA ALA A 327 0.82 -15.77 3.78
C ALA A 327 -0.04 -16.36 4.91
N MET A 328 -0.86 -15.55 5.58
CA MET A 328 -1.79 -16.01 6.62
C MET A 328 -2.81 -17.01 6.07
N ILE A 329 -3.40 -16.76 4.90
CA ILE A 329 -4.37 -17.66 4.27
C ILE A 329 -3.68 -18.99 3.95
N ILE A 330 -2.50 -18.98 3.34
CA ILE A 330 -1.75 -20.20 3.03
C ILE A 330 -1.46 -20.99 4.33
N CYS A 331 -0.89 -20.33 5.34
CA CYS A 331 -0.56 -20.96 6.62
C CYS A 331 -1.79 -21.52 7.33
N SER A 332 -2.96 -20.95 7.14
CA SER A 332 -4.20 -21.39 7.81
C SER A 332 -4.71 -22.75 7.33
N HIS A 333 -4.37 -23.14 6.11
CA HIS A 333 -4.86 -24.39 5.48
C HIS A 333 -3.98 -25.60 5.76
N PHE A 334 -2.76 -25.43 6.27
CA PHE A 334 -1.88 -26.53 6.60
C PHE A 334 -1.76 -26.68 8.13
N GLN A 335 -1.99 -27.88 8.66
CA GLN A 335 -1.95 -28.12 10.11
C GLN A 335 -0.62 -27.72 10.76
N GLN A 336 0.50 -27.92 10.06
CA GLN A 336 1.85 -27.62 10.57
C GLN A 336 2.10 -26.11 10.70
N THR A 337 1.53 -25.27 9.83
CA THR A 337 1.72 -23.82 9.80
C THR A 337 0.55 -23.03 10.39
N ARG A 338 -0.54 -23.71 10.76
CA ARG A 338 -1.72 -23.10 11.37
C ARG A 338 -1.41 -22.25 12.62
N PRO A 339 -0.50 -22.65 13.53
CA PRO A 339 -0.11 -21.78 14.65
C PRO A 339 0.43 -20.43 14.21
N ILE A 340 1.17 -20.37 13.08
CA ILE A 340 1.65 -19.12 12.48
C ILE A 340 0.48 -18.25 12.05
N ALA A 341 -0.52 -18.84 11.37
CA ALA A 341 -1.71 -18.09 10.96
C ALA A 341 -2.49 -17.52 12.15
N VAL A 342 -2.57 -18.26 13.26
CA VAL A 342 -3.18 -17.77 14.51
C VAL A 342 -2.41 -16.59 15.09
N LEU A 343 -1.09 -16.63 15.11
CA LEU A 343 -0.23 -15.53 15.56
C LEU A 343 -0.36 -14.28 14.65
N LEU A 344 -0.56 -14.46 13.37
CA LEU A 344 -0.75 -13.37 12.43
C LEU A 344 -2.14 -12.73 12.56
N SER A 345 -3.14 -13.46 13.08
CA SER A 345 -4.51 -12.98 13.19
C SER A 345 -4.71 -12.01 14.36
N GLY A 346 -5.71 -11.12 14.22
CA GLY A 346 -6.04 -10.12 15.23
C GLY A 346 -6.82 -10.67 16.42
N ASP A 347 -7.61 -11.71 16.23
CA ASP A 347 -8.50 -12.29 17.26
C ASP A 347 -8.30 -13.79 17.51
N GLY A 348 -7.27 -14.37 16.91
CA GLY A 348 -6.98 -15.82 17.02
C GLY A 348 -7.93 -16.71 16.21
N LYS A 349 -8.95 -16.14 15.56
CA LYS A 349 -9.93 -16.92 14.77
C LYS A 349 -9.51 -16.95 13.30
N ILE A 350 -9.35 -18.15 12.76
CA ILE A 350 -9.00 -18.35 11.36
C ILE A 350 -10.25 -18.71 10.57
N LYS A 351 -10.55 -17.95 9.50
CA LYS A 351 -11.62 -18.29 8.57
C LYS A 351 -11.27 -19.57 7.81
N GLY A 352 -12.16 -20.54 7.82
CA GLY A 352 -12.01 -21.76 7.02
C GLY A 352 -11.65 -23.04 7.78
N SER A 353 -11.66 -23.04 9.12
CA SER A 353 -11.48 -24.24 9.94
C SER A 353 -12.83 -24.79 10.44
N SER A 354 -13.64 -25.27 9.55
CA SER A 354 -14.78 -26.17 9.87
C SER A 354 -14.82 -27.31 8.85
#